data_4f37628122cab2c419d8692ad545947f
#
_entry.id   4f37628122cab2c419d8692ad545947f
#
_cell.length_a   1.000
_cell.length_b   1.000
_cell.length_c   1.000
_cell.angle_alpha   90.00
_cell.angle_beta   90.00
_cell.angle_gamma   90.00
#
_symmetry.space_group_name_H-M   'P 1'
#
loop_
_entity.id
_entity.type
_entity.pdbx_description
1 polymer ?
#
loop_
_entity_poly.entity_id
_entity_poly.type
_entity_poly.pdbx_seq_one_letter_code
_entity_poly.pdbx_strand_id
1 'polypeptide(L)'
;MGMAEHIHTSTLKVSMHIPTDSKLITVMQWLSPAFPIGGFAYSHGLEWAINKGHVSNREELKKWISDLLEYGSLKNDAILIKLVLQGSDPKEINELAMALCSASERLLETQLQGSAFCKIMRDVWNLEIDDLILPIALALAAKNESIDQNLVVPAYL
;
A
#
# COMPACT_ATOMS: atom_id res chain seq x y z
N MET A 1 -56.38 29.90 33.13
CA MET A 1 -55.43 30.73 32.41
C MET A 1 -54.06 30.18 32.71
N GLY A 2 -53.63 29.19 31.93
CA GLY A 2 -52.39 28.42 32.16
C GLY A 2 -51.40 28.78 31.07
N MET A 3 -50.27 29.37 31.45
CA MET A 3 -49.13 29.59 30.58
C MET A 3 -48.36 28.26 30.39
N ALA A 4 -48.29 27.78 29.16
CA ALA A 4 -47.41 26.69 28.78
C ALA A 4 -46.05 27.27 28.40
N GLU A 5 -45.04 27.03 29.21
CA GLU A 5 -43.65 27.35 28.87
C GLU A 5 -43.14 26.35 27.84
N HIS A 6 -42.77 26.85 26.64
CA HIS A 6 -42.06 26.09 25.62
C HIS A 6 -40.57 25.99 26.00
N ILE A 7 -40.15 24.81 26.43
CA ILE A 7 -38.74 24.51 26.60
C ILE A 7 -38.13 24.27 25.22
N HIS A 8 -37.35 25.21 24.72
CA HIS A 8 -36.50 25.05 23.53
C HIS A 8 -35.29 24.18 23.91
N THR A 9 -35.36 22.91 23.55
CA THR A 9 -34.18 22.01 23.62
C THR A 9 -33.27 22.34 22.42
N SER A 10 -32.28 23.17 22.64
CA SER A 10 -31.19 23.41 21.70
C SER A 10 -30.29 22.20 21.66
N THR A 11 -30.46 21.37 20.63
CA THR A 11 -29.56 20.24 20.36
C THR A 11 -28.24 20.81 19.83
N LEU A 12 -27.22 20.90 20.69
CA LEU A 12 -25.85 21.20 20.30
C LEU A 12 -25.34 20.06 19.38
N LYS A 13 -25.39 20.27 18.07
CA LYS A 13 -24.63 19.46 17.11
C LYS A 13 -23.16 19.76 17.33
N VAL A 14 -22.50 18.97 18.17
CA VAL A 14 -21.05 18.92 18.24
C VAL A 14 -20.58 18.22 16.99
N SER A 15 -20.24 18.99 15.96
CA SER A 15 -19.51 18.48 14.80
C SER A 15 -18.07 18.20 15.26
N MET A 16 -17.79 16.96 15.66
CA MET A 16 -16.41 16.50 15.82
C MET A 16 -15.80 16.38 14.44
N HIS A 17 -15.21 17.47 13.95
CA HIS A 17 -14.37 17.46 12.77
C HIS A 17 -13.01 16.92 13.20
N ILE A 18 -12.84 15.59 13.15
CA ILE A 18 -11.51 14.96 13.21
C ILE A 18 -10.93 15.23 11.82
N PRO A 19 -9.87 16.03 11.69
CA PRO A 19 -9.18 16.20 10.43
C PRO A 19 -8.45 14.89 10.12
N THR A 20 -9.16 13.94 9.58
CA THR A 20 -8.58 12.68 9.13
C THR A 20 -8.12 12.93 7.70
N ASP A 21 -6.81 12.81 7.47
CA ASP A 21 -6.26 12.87 6.13
C ASP A 21 -6.85 11.70 5.32
N SER A 22 -7.79 12.01 4.45
CA SER A 22 -8.48 11.01 3.62
C SER A 22 -7.49 10.20 2.77
N LYS A 23 -6.37 10.80 2.39
CA LYS A 23 -5.31 10.16 1.60
C LYS A 23 -4.55 9.12 2.42
N LEU A 24 -4.28 9.41 3.70
CA LEU A 24 -3.71 8.44 4.62
C LEU A 24 -4.63 7.22 4.78
N ILE A 25 -5.93 7.45 4.97
CA ILE A 25 -6.91 6.36 5.08
C ILE A 25 -6.93 5.52 3.81
N THR A 26 -6.91 6.13 2.64
CA THR A 26 -6.88 5.43 1.35
C THR A 26 -5.64 4.54 1.24
N VAL A 27 -4.45 5.07 1.56
CA VAL A 27 -3.21 4.27 1.54
C VAL A 27 -3.26 3.13 2.55
N MET A 28 -3.72 3.38 3.77
CA MET A 28 -3.90 2.34 4.80
C MET A 28 -4.90 1.27 4.36
N GLN A 29 -5.95 1.63 3.63
CA GLN A 29 -6.91 0.67 3.07
C GLN A 29 -6.26 -0.20 2.00
N TRP A 30 -5.54 0.39 1.03
CA TRP A 30 -4.89 -0.33 -0.06
C TRP A 30 -3.80 -1.28 0.41
N LEU A 31 -3.07 -0.90 1.47
CA LEU A 31 -1.98 -1.69 2.05
C LEU A 31 -2.43 -2.54 3.24
N SER A 32 -3.73 -2.51 3.56
CA SER A 32 -4.29 -3.36 4.62
C SER A 32 -4.18 -4.84 4.25
N PRO A 33 -3.85 -5.72 5.21
CA PRO A 33 -3.94 -7.16 5.01
C PRO A 33 -5.33 -7.65 4.57
N ALA A 34 -6.38 -6.88 4.84
CA ALA A 34 -7.75 -7.17 4.40
C ALA A 34 -8.03 -6.77 2.94
N PHE A 35 -7.13 -6.02 2.30
CA PHE A 35 -7.30 -5.68 0.88
C PHE A 35 -7.13 -6.93 0.02
N PRO A 36 -8.05 -7.25 -0.90
CA PRO A 36 -8.14 -8.59 -1.49
C PRO A 36 -7.17 -8.79 -2.67
N ILE A 37 -5.87 -8.62 -2.42
CA ILE A 37 -4.78 -8.85 -3.39
C ILE A 37 -4.01 -10.14 -3.15
N GLY A 38 -4.35 -10.92 -2.10
CA GLY A 38 -3.68 -12.18 -1.79
C GLY A 38 -2.31 -12.04 -1.12
N GLY A 39 -1.97 -10.87 -0.55
CA GLY A 39 -0.67 -10.59 0.06
C GLY A 39 -0.33 -11.44 1.30
N PHE A 40 -1.31 -12.07 1.93
CA PHE A 40 -1.12 -12.90 3.13
C PHE A 40 -0.28 -14.18 2.92
N ALA A 41 -0.12 -14.62 1.67
CA ALA A 41 0.57 -15.88 1.38
C ALA A 41 2.11 -15.75 1.36
N TYR A 42 2.65 -14.55 1.52
CA TYR A 42 4.06 -14.28 1.25
C TYR A 42 4.76 -13.66 2.46
N SER A 43 5.79 -14.35 2.96
CA SER A 43 6.57 -13.94 4.14
C SER A 43 7.96 -13.37 3.81
N HIS A 44 8.28 -13.15 2.53
CA HIS A 44 9.62 -12.75 2.06
C HIS A 44 10.76 -13.61 2.64
N GLY A 45 10.51 -14.91 2.81
CA GLY A 45 11.47 -15.85 3.36
C GLY A 45 11.60 -15.84 4.88
N LEU A 46 10.86 -15.00 5.60
CA LEU A 46 10.95 -14.89 7.06
C LEU A 46 10.58 -16.21 7.77
N GLU A 47 9.51 -16.88 7.33
CA GLU A 47 9.11 -18.18 7.89
C GLU A 47 10.22 -19.22 7.74
N TRP A 48 10.86 -19.29 6.58
CA TRP A 48 12.00 -20.17 6.34
C TRP A 48 13.16 -19.82 7.29
N ALA A 49 13.50 -18.53 7.42
CA ALA A 49 14.57 -18.07 8.29
C ALA A 49 14.31 -18.40 9.77
N ILE A 50 13.07 -18.26 10.24
CA ILE A 50 12.67 -18.67 11.59
C ILE A 50 12.81 -20.19 11.76
N ASN A 51 12.29 -20.98 10.82
CA ASN A 51 12.34 -22.44 10.87
C ASN A 51 13.78 -22.99 10.84
N LYS A 52 14.71 -22.26 10.21
CA LYS A 52 16.13 -22.60 10.16
C LYS A 52 16.96 -22.05 11.32
N GLY A 53 16.33 -21.28 12.22
CA GLY A 53 17.01 -20.67 13.36
C GLY A 53 17.88 -19.46 13.02
N HIS A 54 17.73 -18.89 11.83
CA HIS A 54 18.41 -17.64 11.44
C HIS A 54 17.77 -16.40 12.06
N VAL A 55 16.50 -16.51 12.44
CA VAL A 55 15.77 -15.46 13.17
C VAL A 55 15.09 -16.13 14.35
N SER A 56 15.61 -15.93 15.55
CA SER A 56 15.14 -16.53 16.78
C SER A 56 14.80 -15.54 17.88
N ASN A 57 15.18 -14.27 17.70
CA ASN A 57 14.97 -13.22 18.68
C ASN A 57 14.73 -11.85 18.00
N ARG A 58 14.40 -10.85 18.81
CA ARG A 58 14.06 -9.51 18.35
C ARG A 58 15.18 -8.83 17.56
N GLU A 59 16.43 -8.98 17.98
CA GLU A 59 17.57 -8.30 17.35
C GLU A 59 17.85 -8.90 15.96
N GLU A 60 17.75 -10.22 15.81
CA GLU A 60 17.87 -10.90 14.53
C GLU A 60 16.70 -10.56 13.59
N LEU A 61 15.47 -10.46 14.11
CA LEU A 61 14.33 -10.00 13.31
C LEU A 61 14.53 -8.56 12.85
N LYS A 62 14.99 -7.67 13.71
CA LYS A 62 15.28 -6.29 13.35
C LYS A 62 16.34 -6.22 12.24
N LYS A 63 17.41 -7.00 12.39
CA LYS A 63 18.45 -7.09 11.35
C LYS A 63 17.89 -7.62 10.04
N TRP A 64 17.09 -8.69 10.05
CA TRP A 64 16.42 -9.24 8.88
C TRP A 64 15.61 -8.19 8.12
N ILE A 65 14.75 -7.47 8.83
CA ILE A 65 13.94 -6.39 8.24
C ILE A 65 14.83 -5.27 7.68
N SER A 66 15.86 -4.86 8.42
CA SER A 66 16.80 -3.82 7.96
C SER A 66 17.52 -4.24 6.68
N ASP A 67 17.98 -5.49 6.61
CA ASP A 67 18.66 -6.03 5.44
C ASP A 67 17.71 -6.08 4.21
N LEU A 68 16.43 -6.45 4.41
CA LEU A 68 15.42 -6.40 3.34
C LEU A 68 15.17 -4.98 2.82
N LEU A 69 15.13 -3.99 3.70
CA LEU A 69 14.93 -2.58 3.34
C LEU A 69 16.16 -1.98 2.66
N GLU A 70 17.35 -2.39 3.05
CA GLU A 70 18.59 -1.78 2.56
C GLU A 70 19.15 -2.48 1.31
N TYR A 71 19.03 -3.81 1.23
CA TYR A 71 19.65 -4.63 0.19
C TYR A 71 18.65 -5.49 -0.60
N GLY A 72 17.41 -5.61 -0.11
CA GLY A 72 16.38 -6.46 -0.70
C GLY A 72 15.58 -5.79 -1.81
N SER A 73 14.58 -6.53 -2.31
CA SER A 73 13.66 -6.10 -3.36
C SER A 73 12.84 -4.87 -2.97
N LEU A 74 12.55 -4.67 -1.69
CA LEU A 74 11.78 -3.51 -1.19
C LEU A 74 12.44 -2.18 -1.54
N LYS A 75 13.78 -2.11 -1.50
CA LYS A 75 14.52 -0.92 -1.95
C LYS A 75 14.25 -0.61 -3.42
N ASN A 76 14.31 -1.63 -4.28
CA ASN A 76 14.04 -1.46 -5.70
C ASN A 76 12.59 -1.02 -5.92
N ASP A 77 11.63 -1.65 -5.25
CA ASP A 77 10.23 -1.28 -5.32
C ASP A 77 10.01 0.20 -4.93
N ALA A 78 10.65 0.66 -3.84
CA ALA A 78 10.57 2.05 -3.40
C ALA A 78 11.12 3.04 -4.44
N ILE A 79 12.22 2.69 -5.11
CA ILE A 79 12.80 3.50 -6.20
C ILE A 79 11.84 3.57 -7.38
N LEU A 80 11.30 2.42 -7.79
CA LEU A 80 10.39 2.31 -8.94
C LEU A 80 9.06 3.06 -8.69
N ILE A 81 8.51 2.95 -7.48
CA ILE A 81 7.34 3.74 -7.05
C ILE A 81 7.63 5.24 -7.20
N LYS A 82 8.78 5.72 -6.71
CA LYS A 82 9.17 7.12 -6.84
C LYS A 82 9.29 7.57 -8.29
N LEU A 83 9.88 6.77 -9.17
CA LEU A 83 10.02 7.10 -10.59
C LEU A 83 8.66 7.33 -11.25
N VAL A 84 7.67 6.45 -11.00
CA VAL A 84 6.31 6.61 -11.51
C VAL A 84 5.64 7.86 -10.94
N LEU A 85 5.75 8.09 -9.63
CA LEU A 85 5.19 9.29 -8.98
C LEU A 85 5.80 10.58 -9.52
N GLN A 86 7.08 10.57 -9.91
CA GLN A 86 7.81 11.69 -10.50
C GLN A 86 7.55 11.88 -12.00
N GLY A 87 6.78 11.00 -12.63
CA GLY A 87 6.31 11.19 -14.00
C GLY A 87 6.91 10.26 -15.05
N SER A 88 7.73 9.29 -14.66
CA SER A 88 8.19 8.25 -15.59
C SER A 88 7.01 7.43 -16.13
N ASP A 89 7.15 6.90 -17.35
CA ASP A 89 6.11 6.07 -17.96
C ASP A 89 5.90 4.77 -17.15
N PRO A 90 4.69 4.53 -16.64
CA PRO A 90 4.40 3.33 -15.85
C PRO A 90 4.66 2.02 -16.60
N LYS A 91 4.49 1.97 -17.92
CA LYS A 91 4.72 0.76 -18.73
C LYS A 91 6.22 0.43 -18.81
N GLU A 92 7.03 1.42 -19.11
CA GLU A 92 8.50 1.24 -19.14
C GLU A 92 9.05 0.84 -17.76
N ILE A 93 8.56 1.49 -16.70
CA ILE A 93 8.98 1.15 -15.33
C ILE A 93 8.48 -0.24 -14.92
N ASN A 94 7.31 -0.67 -15.39
CA ASN A 94 6.79 -2.01 -15.13
C ASN A 94 7.65 -3.10 -15.79
N GLU A 95 8.09 -2.90 -17.03
CA GLU A 95 9.01 -3.81 -17.72
C GLU A 95 10.35 -3.90 -16.97
N LEU A 96 10.91 -2.76 -16.58
CA LEU A 96 12.12 -2.70 -15.78
C LEU A 96 11.95 -3.44 -14.44
N ALA A 97 10.84 -3.20 -13.75
CA ALA A 97 10.53 -3.83 -12.47
C ALA A 97 10.43 -5.36 -12.58
N MET A 98 9.80 -5.87 -13.64
CA MET A 98 9.74 -7.31 -13.92
C MET A 98 11.12 -7.90 -14.19
N ALA A 99 11.96 -7.19 -14.96
CA ALA A 99 13.33 -7.62 -15.24
C ALA A 99 14.25 -7.63 -14.01
N LEU A 100 13.97 -6.81 -13.00
CA LEU A 100 14.71 -6.73 -11.73
C LEU A 100 14.26 -7.78 -10.70
N CYS A 101 13.19 -8.55 -10.97
CA CYS A 101 12.78 -9.62 -10.07
C CYS A 101 13.84 -10.69 -9.99
N SER A 102 14.34 -10.97 -8.78
CA SER A 102 15.45 -11.89 -8.54
C SER A 102 15.06 -13.37 -8.63
N ALA A 103 13.78 -13.70 -8.62
CA ALA A 103 13.25 -15.06 -8.67
C ALA A 103 11.89 -15.09 -9.37
N SER A 104 11.59 -16.22 -10.01
CA SER A 104 10.31 -16.45 -10.70
C SER A 104 9.10 -16.38 -9.75
N GLU A 105 9.28 -16.87 -8.53
CA GLU A 105 8.26 -16.83 -7.48
C GLU A 105 7.91 -15.38 -7.09
N ARG A 106 8.94 -14.53 -6.95
CA ARG A 106 8.73 -13.09 -6.66
C ARG A 106 8.04 -12.38 -7.81
N LEU A 107 8.42 -12.70 -9.05
CA LEU A 107 7.77 -12.15 -10.24
C LEU A 107 6.29 -12.56 -10.29
N LEU A 108 6.00 -13.84 -10.10
CA LEU A 108 4.63 -14.34 -10.10
C LEU A 108 3.79 -13.70 -8.99
N GLU A 109 4.34 -13.61 -7.78
CA GLU A 109 3.71 -12.95 -6.63
C GLU A 109 3.28 -11.53 -6.97
N THR A 110 4.23 -10.69 -7.40
CA THR A 110 3.98 -9.27 -7.64
C THR A 110 3.05 -9.05 -8.84
N GLN A 111 3.05 -9.94 -9.82
CA GLN A 111 2.12 -9.92 -10.94
C GLN A 111 0.69 -10.26 -10.49
N LEU A 112 0.49 -11.32 -9.71
CA LEU A 112 -0.82 -11.72 -9.21
C LEU A 112 -1.43 -10.66 -8.29
N GLN A 113 -0.64 -10.15 -7.35
CA GLN A 113 -1.08 -9.08 -6.46
C GLN A 113 -1.39 -7.79 -7.23
N GLY A 114 -0.55 -7.43 -8.20
CA GLY A 114 -0.74 -6.26 -9.03
C GLY A 114 -1.98 -6.35 -9.91
N SER A 115 -2.21 -7.48 -10.57
CA SER A 115 -3.41 -7.70 -11.37
C SER A 115 -4.70 -7.62 -10.54
N ALA A 116 -4.69 -8.23 -9.32
CA ALA A 116 -5.82 -8.14 -8.40
C ALA A 116 -6.05 -6.69 -7.94
N PHE A 117 -4.97 -5.94 -7.65
CA PHE A 117 -5.05 -4.53 -7.29
C PHE A 117 -5.61 -3.69 -8.45
N CYS A 118 -5.08 -3.85 -9.66
CA CYS A 118 -5.55 -3.13 -10.86
C CYS A 118 -7.03 -3.40 -11.13
N LYS A 119 -7.48 -4.65 -10.96
CA LYS A 119 -8.90 -4.99 -11.09
C LYS A 119 -9.77 -4.19 -10.11
N ILE A 120 -9.36 -4.09 -8.84
CA ILE A 120 -10.09 -3.31 -7.84
C ILE A 120 -10.07 -1.82 -8.18
N MET A 121 -8.93 -1.29 -8.67
CA MET A 121 -8.84 0.10 -9.10
C MET A 121 -9.80 0.41 -10.24
N ARG A 122 -9.95 -0.49 -11.21
CA ARG A 122 -10.95 -0.35 -12.28
C ARG A 122 -12.38 -0.41 -11.76
N ASP A 123 -12.68 -1.42 -10.94
CA ASP A 123 -14.05 -1.73 -10.52
C ASP A 123 -14.61 -0.74 -9.48
N VAL A 124 -13.77 -0.20 -8.61
CA VAL A 124 -14.18 0.60 -7.44
C VAL A 124 -13.78 2.06 -7.56
N TRP A 125 -12.55 2.33 -8.03
CA TRP A 125 -12.02 3.70 -8.17
C TRP A 125 -12.23 4.29 -9.57
N ASN A 126 -12.79 3.50 -10.54
CA ASN A 126 -12.97 3.91 -11.93
C ASN A 126 -11.67 4.38 -12.59
N LEU A 127 -10.52 3.85 -12.17
CA LEU A 127 -9.23 4.19 -12.71
C LEU A 127 -8.98 3.35 -13.97
N GLU A 128 -8.75 3.99 -15.11
CA GLU A 128 -8.28 3.32 -16.32
C GLU A 128 -6.81 2.91 -16.15
N ILE A 129 -6.57 1.63 -15.90
CA ILE A 129 -5.25 1.06 -15.63
C ILE A 129 -5.15 -0.34 -16.25
N ASP A 130 -4.07 -0.58 -16.99
CA ASP A 130 -3.69 -1.92 -17.45
C ASP A 130 -3.18 -2.77 -16.27
N ASP A 131 -3.07 -4.08 -16.48
CA ASP A 131 -2.45 -4.93 -15.46
C ASP A 131 -0.96 -4.62 -15.34
N LEU A 132 -0.55 -4.23 -14.14
CA LEU A 132 0.81 -3.87 -13.75
C LEU A 132 1.20 -4.67 -12.51
N ILE A 133 2.50 -4.82 -12.25
CA ILE A 133 2.93 -5.40 -10.97
C ILE A 133 2.60 -4.46 -9.81
N LEU A 134 2.45 -5.02 -8.61
CA LEU A 134 1.91 -4.30 -7.45
C LEU A 134 2.55 -2.93 -7.16
N PRO A 135 3.88 -2.76 -7.09
CA PRO A 135 4.47 -1.46 -6.77
C PRO A 135 4.15 -0.39 -7.82
N ILE A 136 4.07 -0.77 -9.10
CA ILE A 136 3.79 0.17 -10.19
C ILE A 136 2.30 0.52 -10.22
N ALA A 137 1.43 -0.46 -10.04
CA ALA A 137 -0.02 -0.27 -9.93
C ALA A 137 -0.37 0.67 -8.77
N LEU A 138 0.24 0.45 -7.60
CA LEU A 138 0.07 1.30 -6.42
C LEU A 138 0.54 2.74 -6.69
N ALA A 139 1.71 2.90 -7.31
CA ALA A 139 2.25 4.22 -7.64
C ALA A 139 1.33 4.99 -8.60
N LEU A 140 0.81 4.32 -9.63
CA LEU A 140 -0.10 4.94 -10.59
C LEU A 140 -1.43 5.33 -9.94
N ALA A 141 -2.00 4.46 -9.11
CA ALA A 141 -3.20 4.75 -8.35
C ALA A 141 -2.99 5.94 -7.39
N ALA A 142 -1.87 5.97 -6.68
CA ALA A 142 -1.51 7.07 -5.79
C ALA A 142 -1.33 8.40 -6.53
N LYS A 143 -0.73 8.37 -7.71
CA LYS A 143 -0.60 9.54 -8.58
C LYS A 143 -1.96 10.06 -9.04
N ASN A 144 -2.87 9.17 -9.45
CA ASN A 144 -4.23 9.53 -9.84
C ASN A 144 -5.00 10.20 -8.68
N GLU A 145 -4.87 9.66 -7.48
CA GLU A 145 -5.48 10.22 -6.27
C GLU A 145 -4.71 11.42 -5.68
N SER A 146 -3.65 11.88 -6.33
CA SER A 146 -2.78 12.97 -5.86
C SER A 146 -2.26 12.74 -4.43
N ILE A 147 -1.86 11.51 -4.14
CA ILE A 147 -1.27 11.12 -2.84
C ILE A 147 0.24 11.39 -2.88
N ASP A 148 0.76 12.04 -1.83
CA ASP A 148 2.17 12.42 -1.73
C ASP A 148 3.09 11.18 -1.66
N GLN A 149 4.20 11.22 -2.39
CA GLN A 149 5.24 10.18 -2.36
C GLN A 149 5.80 9.93 -0.95
N ASN A 150 5.85 10.97 -0.11
CA ASN A 150 6.33 10.87 1.27
C ASN A 150 5.35 10.11 2.18
N LEU A 151 4.13 9.87 1.71
CA LEU A 151 3.16 9.01 2.37
C LEU A 151 3.18 7.59 1.77
N VAL A 152 3.14 7.48 0.44
CA VAL A 152 3.02 6.19 -0.25
C VAL A 152 4.24 5.31 -0.04
N VAL A 153 5.45 5.87 -0.22
CA VAL A 153 6.69 5.06 -0.15
C VAL A 153 6.95 4.49 1.24
N PRO A 154 6.90 5.29 2.34
CA PRO A 154 7.06 4.72 3.68
C PRO A 154 5.96 3.74 4.09
N ALA A 155 4.74 3.93 3.58
CA ALA A 155 3.64 3.03 3.90
C ALA A 155 3.73 1.69 3.17
N TYR A 156 4.36 1.66 1.98
CA TYR A 156 4.61 0.43 1.22
C TYR A 156 5.73 -0.43 1.85
N LEU A 157 6.75 0.20 2.45
CA LEU A 157 7.91 -0.44 3.09
C LEU A 157 7.61 -0.97 4.49
#